data_fb8e17bb64267fa7ed243edd94c019cb
#
_entry.id   fb8e17bb64267fa7ed243edd94c019cb
#
_cell.length_a   1.000
_cell.length_b   1.000
_cell.length_c   1.000
_cell.angle_alpha   90.00
_cell.angle_beta   90.00
_cell.angle_gamma   90.00
#
_symmetry.space_group_name_H-M   'P 1'
#
loop_
_entity.id
_entity.type
_entity.pdbx_description
1 polymer ?
#
loop_
_entity_poly.entity_id
_entity_poly.type
_entity_poly.pdbx_seq_one_letter_code
_entity_poly.pdbx_strand_id
1 'polypeptide(L)'
;MEKIFLLHAAARSGKNTCADAMKDYYVNSYHKRVLIIAFADYVKFVLDKYYNTPAERTEEYRTRIQQFATEQVRASDVNYWANVVSDLLVAIQEDWDIVIIPDWRFGNERVALISRFHEYGIPVKTMLIDRPNIEEVDGMTEEQRAHSSERNLDNYQNFDYTIINETSQMQKTIQQLVDLIDEEENN
;
A
#
# COMPACT_ATOMS: atom_id res chain seq x y z
N MET A 1 10.51 8.71 12.58
CA MET A 1 10.29 8.00 11.27
C MET A 1 11.37 8.43 10.31
N GLU A 2 11.97 7.48 9.58
CA GLU A 2 13.07 7.74 8.64
C GLU A 2 12.58 7.74 7.18
N LYS A 3 11.65 6.86 6.81
CA LYS A 3 11.09 6.78 5.47
C LYS A 3 9.73 6.09 5.41
N ILE A 4 8.98 6.36 4.34
CA ILE A 4 7.67 5.76 4.04
C ILE A 4 7.76 5.09 2.67
N PHE A 5 7.35 3.82 2.56
CA PHE A 5 7.21 3.10 1.30
C PHE A 5 5.74 2.97 0.90
N LEU A 6 5.43 3.37 -0.32
CA LEU A 6 4.13 3.15 -0.97
C LEU A 6 4.24 2.01 -1.98
N LEU A 7 3.58 0.89 -1.74
CA LEU A 7 3.59 -0.25 -2.64
C LEU A 7 2.35 -0.24 -3.53
N HIS A 8 2.57 -0.30 -4.83
CA HIS A 8 1.55 -0.49 -5.84
C HIS A 8 1.72 -1.84 -6.54
N ALA A 9 0.62 -2.49 -6.85
CA ALA A 9 0.58 -3.68 -7.70
C ALA A 9 -0.86 -4.01 -8.08
N ALA A 10 -1.04 -4.80 -9.12
CA ALA A 10 -2.32 -5.42 -9.44
C ALA A 10 -2.85 -6.28 -8.28
N ALA A 11 -4.14 -6.58 -8.28
CA ALA A 11 -4.73 -7.47 -7.29
C ALA A 11 -4.00 -8.82 -7.27
N ARG A 12 -3.81 -9.39 -6.08
CA ARG A 12 -3.12 -10.69 -5.86
C ARG A 12 -1.66 -10.78 -6.36
N SER A 13 -1.01 -9.68 -6.66
CA SER A 13 0.41 -9.64 -7.04
C SER A 13 1.39 -9.87 -5.89
N GLY A 14 0.92 -10.15 -4.67
CA GLY A 14 1.78 -10.44 -3.54
C GLY A 14 2.27 -9.22 -2.75
N LYS A 15 1.60 -8.06 -2.87
CA LYS A 15 1.95 -6.83 -2.12
C LYS A 15 2.16 -7.05 -0.62
N ASN A 16 1.21 -7.73 0.01
CA ASN A 16 1.29 -7.96 1.45
C ASN A 16 2.47 -8.87 1.80
N THR A 17 2.70 -9.92 1.01
CA THR A 17 3.87 -10.80 1.20
C THR A 17 5.19 -10.05 1.06
N CYS A 18 5.28 -9.12 0.09
CA CYS A 18 6.45 -8.25 -0.05
C CYS A 18 6.59 -7.29 1.14
N ALA A 19 5.49 -6.68 1.60
CA ALA A 19 5.49 -5.80 2.76
C ALA A 19 5.92 -6.54 4.04
N ASP A 20 5.43 -7.75 4.26
CA ASP A 20 5.83 -8.61 5.38
C ASP A 20 7.31 -8.98 5.29
N ALA A 21 7.81 -9.37 4.11
CA ALA A 21 9.22 -9.69 3.90
C ALA A 21 10.14 -8.47 4.15
N MET A 22 9.76 -7.28 3.69
CA MET A 22 10.47 -6.03 3.98
C MET A 22 10.51 -5.75 5.48
N LYS A 23 9.35 -5.85 6.16
CA LYS A 23 9.27 -5.67 7.61
C LYS A 23 10.20 -6.63 8.33
N ASP A 24 10.13 -7.93 8.02
CA ASP A 24 10.95 -8.96 8.67
C ASP A 24 12.44 -8.67 8.47
N TYR A 25 12.84 -8.23 7.28
CA TYR A 25 14.23 -7.92 7.01
C TYR A 25 14.71 -6.66 7.75
N TYR A 26 13.94 -5.57 7.74
CA TYR A 26 14.27 -4.37 8.52
C TYR A 26 14.37 -4.65 10.02
N VAL A 27 13.43 -5.43 10.57
CA VAL A 27 13.43 -5.78 12.00
C VAL A 27 14.63 -6.64 12.37
N ASN A 28 14.92 -7.69 11.59
CA ASN A 28 15.94 -8.68 11.92
C ASN A 28 17.35 -8.20 11.62
N SER A 29 17.57 -7.47 10.51
CA SER A 29 18.90 -7.08 10.06
C SER A 29 19.30 -5.67 10.52
N TYR A 30 18.34 -4.75 10.59
CA TYR A 30 18.59 -3.34 10.93
C TYR A 30 18.00 -2.91 12.27
N HIS A 31 17.30 -3.81 12.98
CA HIS A 31 16.65 -3.55 14.27
C HIS A 31 15.68 -2.35 14.25
N LYS A 32 15.07 -2.09 13.09
CA LYS A 32 14.12 -0.98 12.90
C LYS A 32 12.73 -1.36 13.41
N ARG A 33 12.01 -0.37 13.92
CA ARG A 33 10.59 -0.47 14.26
C ARG A 33 9.79 -0.22 12.98
N VAL A 34 9.06 -1.23 12.49
CA VAL A 34 8.36 -1.17 11.20
C VAL A 34 6.86 -1.25 11.38
N LEU A 35 6.14 -0.26 10.88
CA LEU A 35 4.68 -0.25 10.80
C LEU A 35 4.25 -0.61 9.38
N ILE A 36 3.36 -1.59 9.26
CA ILE A 36 2.55 -1.80 8.04
C ILE A 36 1.16 -1.25 8.32
N ILE A 37 0.70 -0.31 7.50
CA ILE A 37 -0.62 0.32 7.59
C ILE A 37 -1.19 0.51 6.19
N ALA A 38 -2.49 0.27 6.01
CA ALA A 38 -3.16 0.47 4.71
C ALA A 38 -4.14 1.65 4.76
N PHE A 39 -4.29 2.38 3.65
CA PHE A 39 -5.34 3.40 3.51
C PHE A 39 -6.73 2.81 3.74
N ALA A 40 -6.94 1.56 3.34
CA ALA A 40 -8.20 0.85 3.52
C ALA A 40 -8.46 0.34 4.95
N ASP A 41 -7.50 0.38 5.87
CA ASP A 41 -7.70 -0.17 7.22
C ASP A 41 -8.76 0.61 8.00
N TYR A 42 -8.75 1.95 7.88
CA TYR A 42 -9.78 2.77 8.53
C TYR A 42 -11.16 2.61 7.85
N VAL A 43 -11.18 2.45 6.53
CA VAL A 43 -12.41 2.12 5.78
C VAL A 43 -13.04 0.82 6.31
N LYS A 44 -12.23 -0.23 6.44
CA LYS A 44 -12.66 -1.53 6.97
C LYS A 44 -13.16 -1.40 8.41
N PHE A 45 -12.38 -0.71 9.25
CA PHE A 45 -12.77 -0.46 10.63
C PHE A 45 -14.15 0.21 10.74
N VAL A 46 -14.40 1.25 9.95
CA VAL A 46 -15.70 1.96 9.94
C VAL A 46 -16.82 1.03 9.47
N LEU A 47 -16.61 0.30 8.39
CA LEU A 47 -17.61 -0.64 7.86
C LEU A 47 -17.93 -1.76 8.85
N ASP A 48 -16.92 -2.39 9.42
CA ASP A 48 -17.08 -3.51 10.33
C ASP A 48 -17.75 -3.08 11.64
N LYS A 49 -17.33 -1.94 12.18
CA LYS A 49 -17.82 -1.47 13.49
C LYS A 49 -19.17 -0.78 13.45
N TYR A 50 -19.45 0.01 12.42
CA TYR A 50 -20.63 0.87 12.40
C TYR A 50 -21.71 0.43 11.42
N TYR A 51 -21.37 -0.43 10.44
CA TYR A 51 -22.30 -0.90 9.43
C TYR A 51 -22.57 -2.41 9.53
N ASN A 52 -22.06 -3.10 10.57
CA ASN A 52 -22.20 -4.55 10.77
C ASN A 52 -21.90 -5.37 9.50
N THR A 53 -20.91 -4.94 8.74
CA THR A 53 -20.51 -5.64 7.53
C THR A 53 -19.76 -6.91 7.94
N PRO A 54 -20.14 -8.11 7.44
CA PRO A 54 -19.46 -9.35 7.80
C PRO A 54 -17.95 -9.25 7.51
N ALA A 55 -17.14 -9.67 8.48
CA ALA A 55 -15.67 -9.65 8.37
C ALA A 55 -15.12 -10.64 7.32
N GLU A 56 -15.95 -11.47 6.73
CA GLU A 56 -15.59 -12.37 5.65
C GLU A 56 -15.23 -11.56 4.40
N ARG A 57 -14.01 -11.74 3.91
CA ARG A 57 -13.46 -11.05 2.72
C ARG A 57 -14.07 -11.60 1.42
N THR A 58 -15.39 -11.54 1.30
CA THR A 58 -16.15 -11.94 0.12
C THR A 58 -16.05 -10.88 -0.98
N GLU A 59 -16.49 -11.23 -2.18
CA GLU A 59 -16.64 -10.25 -3.29
C GLU A 59 -17.59 -9.10 -2.91
N GLU A 60 -18.67 -9.44 -2.20
CA GLU A 60 -19.64 -8.46 -1.71
C GLU A 60 -18.98 -7.45 -0.75
N TYR A 61 -18.11 -7.93 0.16
CA TYR A 61 -17.34 -7.08 1.06
C TYR A 61 -16.40 -6.13 0.28
N ARG A 62 -15.71 -6.64 -0.76
CA ARG A 62 -14.86 -5.82 -1.63
C ARG A 62 -15.66 -4.73 -2.34
N THR A 63 -16.78 -5.09 -2.95
CA THR A 63 -17.69 -4.14 -3.61
C THR A 63 -18.16 -3.06 -2.63
N ARG A 64 -18.49 -3.45 -1.41
CA ARG A 64 -18.93 -2.50 -0.38
C ARG A 64 -17.81 -1.53 0.05
N ILE A 65 -16.57 -2.02 0.18
CA ILE A 65 -15.41 -1.15 0.42
C ILE A 65 -15.27 -0.13 -0.72
N GLN A 66 -15.32 -0.57 -1.98
CA GLN A 66 -15.20 0.31 -3.13
C GLN A 66 -16.30 1.38 -3.16
N GLN A 67 -17.55 0.98 -2.97
CA GLN A 67 -18.68 1.90 -2.92
C GLN A 67 -18.54 2.91 -1.79
N PHE A 68 -18.28 2.46 -0.57
CA PHE A 68 -18.17 3.36 0.58
C PHE A 68 -16.94 4.27 0.46
N ALA A 69 -15.77 3.70 0.21
CA ALA A 69 -14.53 4.49 0.20
C ALA A 69 -14.43 5.43 -1.00
N THR A 70 -14.84 4.99 -2.17
CA THR A 70 -14.63 5.75 -3.43
C THR A 70 -15.89 6.54 -3.80
N GLU A 71 -17.04 5.87 -3.95
CA GLU A 71 -18.24 6.50 -4.49
C GLU A 71 -18.93 7.42 -3.47
N GLN A 72 -18.82 7.12 -2.17
CA GLN A 72 -19.47 7.95 -1.14
C GLN A 72 -18.48 8.97 -0.53
N VAL A 73 -17.38 8.49 0.07
CA VAL A 73 -16.48 9.38 0.81
C VAL A 73 -15.61 10.22 -0.11
N ARG A 74 -14.91 9.61 -1.08
CA ARG A 74 -14.06 10.34 -2.04
C ARG A 74 -14.85 11.25 -2.98
N ALA A 75 -16.14 10.99 -3.21
CA ALA A 75 -16.99 11.90 -3.98
C ALA A 75 -17.20 13.24 -3.28
N SER A 76 -17.16 13.27 -1.95
CA SER A 76 -17.28 14.50 -1.17
C SER A 76 -15.91 15.12 -0.83
N ASP A 77 -14.90 14.31 -0.53
CA ASP A 77 -13.52 14.73 -0.30
C ASP A 77 -12.55 13.67 -0.84
N VAL A 78 -11.96 13.97 -1.98
CA VAL A 78 -11.02 13.08 -2.67
C VAL A 78 -9.79 12.74 -1.82
N ASN A 79 -9.40 13.60 -0.89
CA ASN A 79 -8.23 13.44 -0.03
C ASN A 79 -8.55 12.86 1.35
N TYR A 80 -9.82 12.58 1.67
CA TYR A 80 -10.24 12.18 3.01
C TYR A 80 -9.36 11.05 3.59
N TRP A 81 -9.27 9.92 2.90
CA TRP A 81 -8.50 8.77 3.40
C TRP A 81 -6.99 9.02 3.45
N ALA A 82 -6.48 9.75 2.46
CA ALA A 82 -5.07 10.17 2.45
C ALA A 82 -4.75 11.06 3.65
N ASN A 83 -5.61 12.02 3.98
CA ASN A 83 -5.46 12.90 5.13
C ASN A 83 -5.55 12.12 6.45
N VAL A 84 -6.54 11.22 6.60
CA VAL A 84 -6.68 10.39 7.81
C VAL A 84 -5.41 9.60 8.11
N VAL A 85 -4.85 8.93 7.11
CA VAL A 85 -3.63 8.14 7.29
C VAL A 85 -2.42 9.07 7.54
N SER A 86 -2.28 10.15 6.79
CA SER A 86 -1.18 11.10 6.97
C SER A 86 -1.19 11.74 8.36
N ASP A 87 -2.36 12.15 8.87
CA ASP A 87 -2.49 12.75 10.21
C ASP A 87 -2.19 11.74 11.31
N LEU A 88 -2.63 10.49 11.16
CA LEU A 88 -2.27 9.43 12.09
C LEU A 88 -0.76 9.21 12.10
N LEU A 89 -0.13 9.10 10.93
CA LEU A 89 1.31 8.86 10.83
C LEU A 89 2.14 10.00 11.42
N VAL A 90 1.69 11.26 11.30
CA VAL A 90 2.33 12.40 12.00
C VAL A 90 2.22 12.23 13.51
N ALA A 91 1.06 11.82 14.01
CA ALA A 91 0.83 11.68 15.46
C ALA A 91 1.70 10.57 16.09
N ILE A 92 2.07 9.54 15.32
CA ILE A 92 2.83 8.37 15.81
C ILE A 92 4.26 8.28 15.22
N GLN A 93 4.75 9.33 14.56
CA GLN A 93 6.03 9.28 13.81
C GLN A 93 7.25 8.96 14.68
N GLU A 94 7.20 9.27 15.98
CA GLU A 94 8.30 8.97 16.92
C GLU A 94 8.35 7.47 17.35
N ASP A 95 7.27 6.74 17.12
CA ASP A 95 7.17 5.34 17.52
C ASP A 95 7.72 4.37 16.46
N TRP A 96 7.90 4.83 15.22
CA TRP A 96 8.25 4.00 14.07
C TRP A 96 9.41 4.58 13.26
N ASP A 97 10.30 3.71 12.82
CA ASP A 97 11.43 4.09 11.97
C ASP A 97 11.04 3.99 10.49
N ILE A 98 10.38 2.90 10.09
CA ILE A 98 9.94 2.63 8.72
C ILE A 98 8.42 2.45 8.68
N VAL A 99 7.76 3.03 7.69
CA VAL A 99 6.34 2.80 7.39
C VAL A 99 6.21 2.18 6.00
N ILE A 100 5.39 1.13 5.88
CA ILE A 100 5.07 0.46 4.62
C ILE A 100 3.57 0.52 4.41
N ILE A 101 3.14 1.08 3.28
CA ILE A 101 1.73 1.19 2.89
C ILE A 101 1.50 0.32 1.65
N PRO A 102 0.92 -0.90 1.81
CA PRO A 102 0.87 -1.88 0.72
C PRO A 102 -0.32 -1.71 -0.23
N ASP A 103 -1.18 -0.72 -0.04
CA ASP A 103 -2.40 -0.55 -0.82
C ASP A 103 -2.51 0.81 -1.53
N TRP A 104 -1.38 1.39 -1.91
CA TRP A 104 -1.38 2.62 -2.69
C TRP A 104 -2.09 2.44 -4.03
N ARG A 105 -3.13 3.27 -4.28
CA ARG A 105 -4.03 3.16 -5.42
C ARG A 105 -4.29 4.47 -6.16
N PHE A 106 -4.10 5.61 -5.50
CA PHE A 106 -4.44 6.92 -6.05
C PHE A 106 -3.27 7.89 -5.95
N GLY A 107 -3.06 8.67 -7.02
CA GLY A 107 -1.95 9.64 -7.06
C GLY A 107 -2.00 10.68 -5.94
N ASN A 108 -3.20 11.09 -5.50
CA ASN A 108 -3.38 12.05 -4.40
C ASN A 108 -2.92 11.51 -3.04
N GLU A 109 -2.91 10.19 -2.83
CA GLU A 109 -2.40 9.57 -1.60
C GLU A 109 -0.89 9.84 -1.42
N ARG A 110 -0.12 9.68 -2.50
CA ARG A 110 1.31 10.04 -2.51
C ARG A 110 1.53 11.53 -2.30
N VAL A 111 0.75 12.38 -2.99
CA VAL A 111 0.86 13.83 -2.87
C VAL A 111 0.58 14.29 -1.44
N ALA A 112 -0.44 13.75 -0.80
CA ALA A 112 -0.78 14.08 0.58
C ALA A 112 0.36 13.71 1.55
N LEU A 113 0.93 12.50 1.42
CA LEU A 113 2.07 12.07 2.24
C LEU A 113 3.31 12.94 2.02
N ILE A 114 3.69 13.19 0.77
CA ILE A 114 4.83 14.06 0.47
C ILE A 114 4.64 15.45 1.09
N SER A 115 3.47 16.07 0.87
CA SER A 115 3.19 17.39 1.40
C SER A 115 3.26 17.43 2.94
N ARG A 116 2.79 16.36 3.59
CA ARG A 116 2.74 16.27 5.05
C ARG A 116 4.10 16.03 5.68
N PHE A 117 4.93 15.21 5.04
CA PHE A 117 6.22 14.77 5.59
C PHE A 117 7.44 15.55 5.07
N HIS A 118 7.25 16.44 4.09
CA HIS A 118 8.32 17.27 3.56
C HIS A 118 9.04 18.12 4.63
N GLU A 119 8.28 18.73 5.54
CA GLU A 119 8.84 19.58 6.61
C GLU A 119 9.66 18.79 7.63
N TYR A 120 9.39 17.47 7.76
CA TYR A 120 10.13 16.57 8.63
C TYR A 120 11.35 15.95 7.96
N GLY A 121 11.57 16.22 6.66
CA GLY A 121 12.65 15.60 5.87
C GLY A 121 12.46 14.10 5.65
N ILE A 122 11.23 13.57 5.81
CA ILE A 122 10.94 12.14 5.67
C ILE A 122 10.58 11.83 4.22
N PRO A 123 11.39 11.03 3.49
CA PRO A 123 11.12 10.68 2.11
C PRO A 123 9.96 9.70 1.97
N VAL A 124 9.16 9.87 0.92
CA VAL A 124 8.10 8.95 0.49
C VAL A 124 8.56 8.25 -0.79
N LYS A 125 8.92 7.00 -0.69
CA LYS A 125 9.41 6.15 -1.78
C LYS A 125 8.29 5.30 -2.37
N THR A 126 8.27 5.12 -3.66
CA THR A 126 7.26 4.38 -4.40
C THR A 126 7.82 3.08 -4.97
N MET A 127 7.08 1.98 -4.84
CA MET A 127 7.50 0.66 -5.29
C MET A 127 6.39 -0.01 -6.09
N LEU A 128 6.72 -0.45 -7.30
CA LEU A 128 5.88 -1.34 -8.09
C LEU A 128 6.25 -2.80 -7.79
N ILE A 129 5.24 -3.58 -7.39
CA ILE A 129 5.38 -5.05 -7.37
C ILE A 129 4.74 -5.57 -8.66
N ASP A 130 5.57 -5.83 -9.64
CA ASP A 130 5.15 -6.34 -10.95
C ASP A 130 5.10 -7.87 -10.92
N ARG A 131 3.97 -8.44 -11.33
CA ARG A 131 3.79 -9.88 -11.46
C ARG A 131 3.40 -10.21 -12.89
N PRO A 132 4.36 -10.49 -13.76
CA PRO A 132 4.08 -10.89 -15.12
C PRO A 132 3.21 -12.17 -15.13
N ASN A 133 2.27 -12.25 -16.06
CA ASN A 133 1.36 -13.38 -16.24
C ASN A 133 0.30 -13.62 -15.15
N ILE A 134 -0.17 -12.56 -14.50
CA ILE A 134 -1.23 -12.67 -13.48
C ILE A 134 -2.65 -12.85 -14.06
N GLU A 135 -2.81 -12.81 -15.38
CA GLU A 135 -4.11 -12.69 -16.08
C GLU A 135 -5.15 -13.75 -15.74
N GLU A 136 -4.76 -14.88 -15.14
CA GLU A 136 -5.67 -16.03 -14.94
C GLU A 136 -6.18 -16.23 -13.49
N VAL A 137 -5.75 -15.43 -12.48
CA VAL A 137 -5.88 -15.89 -11.07
C VAL A 137 -6.62 -14.92 -10.15
N ASP A 138 -7.11 -13.77 -10.60
CA ASP A 138 -7.51 -12.76 -9.63
C ASP A 138 -8.93 -12.88 -9.04
N GLY A 139 -9.81 -13.70 -9.66
CA GLY A 139 -11.19 -13.90 -9.18
C GLY A 139 -11.99 -12.60 -9.00
N MET A 140 -11.59 -11.52 -9.67
CA MET A 140 -12.32 -10.25 -9.71
C MET A 140 -13.32 -10.25 -10.85
N THR A 141 -14.49 -9.63 -10.62
CA THR A 141 -15.43 -9.36 -11.72
C THR A 141 -14.86 -8.29 -12.66
N GLU A 142 -15.36 -8.23 -13.88
CA GLU A 142 -14.95 -7.22 -14.87
C GLU A 142 -15.24 -5.80 -14.35
N GLU A 143 -16.37 -5.60 -13.67
CA GLU A 143 -16.71 -4.33 -13.02
C GLU A 143 -15.72 -3.91 -11.95
N GLN A 144 -15.28 -4.85 -11.11
CA GLN A 144 -14.27 -4.61 -10.08
C GLN A 144 -12.91 -4.25 -10.66
N ARG A 145 -12.50 -4.89 -11.77
CA ARG A 145 -11.26 -4.54 -12.49
C ARG A 145 -11.33 -3.16 -13.15
N ALA A 146 -12.50 -2.81 -13.70
CA ALA A 146 -12.71 -1.51 -14.33
C ALA A 146 -12.83 -0.36 -13.33
N HIS A 147 -13.00 -0.67 -12.02
CA HIS A 147 -13.19 0.35 -11.00
C HIS A 147 -11.96 1.26 -10.87
N SER A 148 -12.19 2.56 -10.64
CA SER A 148 -11.15 3.58 -10.59
C SER A 148 -10.04 3.30 -9.57
N SER A 149 -10.36 2.61 -8.45
CA SER A 149 -9.37 2.22 -7.45
C SER A 149 -8.37 1.15 -7.93
N GLU A 150 -8.69 0.43 -8.99
CA GLU A 150 -7.76 -0.57 -9.56
C GLU A 150 -6.96 0.01 -10.75
N ARG A 151 -7.42 1.11 -11.37
CA ARG A 151 -6.85 1.65 -12.62
C ARG A 151 -6.22 3.03 -12.51
N ASN A 152 -6.34 3.72 -11.38
CA ASN A 152 -5.87 5.10 -11.25
C ASN A 152 -4.37 5.27 -11.49
N LEU A 153 -3.57 4.25 -11.21
CA LEU A 153 -2.12 4.26 -11.39
C LEU A 153 -1.64 3.47 -12.63
N ASP A 154 -2.52 3.00 -13.53
CA ASP A 154 -2.14 2.25 -14.73
C ASP A 154 -1.11 2.99 -15.60
N ASN A 155 -1.19 4.32 -15.63
CA ASN A 155 -0.28 5.17 -16.41
C ASN A 155 0.88 5.76 -15.59
N TYR A 156 1.02 5.39 -14.31
CA TYR A 156 2.10 5.89 -13.48
C TYR A 156 3.39 5.11 -13.79
N GLN A 157 4.44 5.80 -14.19
CA GLN A 157 5.71 5.18 -14.63
C GLN A 157 6.92 5.59 -13.76
N ASN A 158 6.75 6.52 -12.85
CA ASN A 158 7.86 7.11 -12.08
C ASN A 158 7.99 6.45 -10.69
N PHE A 159 7.97 5.11 -10.64
CA PHE A 159 8.29 4.38 -9.41
C PHE A 159 9.76 4.52 -9.09
N ASP A 160 10.08 4.72 -7.80
CA ASP A 160 11.47 4.71 -7.33
C ASP A 160 12.09 3.31 -7.46
N TYR A 161 11.26 2.25 -7.27
CA TYR A 161 11.68 0.84 -7.35
C TYR A 161 10.66 -0.01 -8.09
N THR A 162 11.16 -1.07 -8.73
CA THR A 162 10.33 -2.12 -9.33
C THR A 162 10.85 -3.48 -8.89
N ILE A 163 9.97 -4.29 -8.30
CA ILE A 163 10.23 -5.65 -7.85
C ILE A 163 9.45 -6.61 -8.76
N ILE A 164 10.14 -7.56 -9.34
CA ILE A 164 9.51 -8.61 -10.17
C ILE A 164 9.13 -9.79 -9.27
N ASN A 165 7.82 -10.06 -9.15
CA ASN A 165 7.29 -11.16 -8.36
C ASN A 165 6.78 -12.30 -9.26
N GLU A 166 7.68 -13.17 -9.70
CA GLU A 166 7.31 -14.35 -10.48
C GLU A 166 6.71 -15.46 -9.60
N THR A 167 5.63 -16.07 -10.06
CA THR A 167 4.78 -17.03 -9.32
C THR A 167 5.54 -18.19 -8.66
N SER A 168 6.65 -18.63 -9.23
CA SER A 168 7.44 -19.78 -8.75
C SER A 168 8.78 -19.39 -8.12
N GLN A 169 9.08 -18.10 -7.98
CA GLN A 169 10.42 -17.62 -7.61
C GLN A 169 10.41 -16.64 -6.43
N MET A 170 9.63 -16.94 -5.40
CA MET A 170 9.53 -16.10 -4.20
C MET A 170 10.89 -15.77 -3.58
N GLN A 171 11.84 -16.69 -3.61
CA GLN A 171 13.19 -16.43 -3.09
C GLN A 171 13.91 -15.31 -3.86
N LYS A 172 13.72 -15.24 -5.19
CA LYS A 172 14.29 -14.13 -5.98
C LYS A 172 13.60 -12.80 -5.68
N THR A 173 12.29 -12.83 -5.48
CA THR A 173 11.54 -11.63 -5.08
C THR A 173 12.05 -11.10 -3.73
N ILE A 174 12.24 -12.00 -2.76
CA ILE A 174 12.80 -11.62 -1.45
C ILE A 174 14.22 -11.08 -1.61
N GLN A 175 15.07 -11.70 -2.45
CA GLN A 175 16.44 -11.22 -2.67
C GLN A 175 16.45 -9.80 -3.27
N GLN A 176 15.58 -9.48 -4.23
CA GLN A 176 15.47 -8.12 -4.76
C GLN A 176 15.09 -7.10 -3.66
N LEU A 177 14.18 -7.49 -2.74
CA LEU A 177 13.80 -6.63 -1.61
C LEU A 177 14.98 -6.42 -0.64
N VAL A 178 15.74 -7.48 -0.36
CA VAL A 178 16.93 -7.43 0.50
C VAL A 178 17.98 -6.49 -0.12
N ASP A 179 18.33 -6.69 -1.39
CA ASP A 179 19.32 -5.88 -2.10
C ASP A 179 18.92 -4.39 -2.10
N LEU A 180 17.64 -4.11 -2.34
CA LEU A 180 17.09 -2.75 -2.30
C LEU A 180 17.22 -2.12 -0.91
N ILE A 181 16.85 -2.87 0.15
CA ILE A 181 16.93 -2.37 1.52
C ILE A 181 18.37 -2.10 1.91
N ASP A 182 19.30 -2.99 1.54
CA ASP A 182 20.73 -2.82 1.80
C ASP A 182 21.29 -1.58 1.08
N GLU A 183 20.85 -1.30 -0.14
CA GLU A 183 21.20 -0.06 -0.86
C GLU A 183 20.65 1.18 -0.15
N GLU A 184 19.40 1.14 0.32
CA GLU A 184 18.74 2.26 1.01
C GLU A 184 19.36 2.58 2.38
N GLU A 185 19.86 1.57 3.10
CA GLU A 185 20.47 1.78 4.43
C GLU A 185 21.97 2.14 4.35
N ASN A 186 22.62 1.90 3.21
CA ASN A 186 24.04 2.25 3.00
C ASN A 186 24.24 3.61 2.33
N ASN A 187 23.19 4.30 1.87
CA ASN A 187 23.23 5.63 1.25
C ASN A 187 22.77 6.72 2.23
#